data_9af7655a9c605d75b49678bac87efb0e
#
_entry.id   9af7655a9c605d75b49678bac87efb0e
#
_cell.length_a   1.000
_cell.length_b   1.000
_cell.length_c   1.000
_cell.angle_alpha   90.00
_cell.angle_beta   90.00
_cell.angle_gamma   90.00
#
_symmetry.space_group_name_H-M   'P 1'
#
loop_
_entity.id
_entity.type
_entity.pdbx_description
1 polymer ?
#
loop_
_entity_poly.entity_id
_entity_poly.type
_entity_poly.pdbx_seq_one_letter_code
_entity_poly.pdbx_strand_id
1 'polypeptide(L)'
;MTKNKDKAIELKQVVIRFSGDSGDGMQLTGTLFSDTAALLGSGVGTFPDYPAEIRAPQGTVGGVSGFQVHFGYDINTPGDYADVLVAMNPAALKANAKWTKRGGTILLDSDAFTEKNLVKAGYKTSDPVSEDGLDGFNIIWAPITAMTQEALKETGLDNKTVL
;
A
#
# COMPACT_ATOMS: atom_id res chain seq x y z
N MET A 1 27.83 4.11 -20.86
CA MET A 1 26.69 4.14 -19.90
C MET A 1 26.75 2.89 -19.05
N THR A 2 27.37 2.97 -17.89
CA THR A 2 27.52 1.87 -16.94
C THR A 2 26.17 1.70 -16.24
N LYS A 3 25.46 0.60 -16.51
CA LYS A 3 24.31 0.17 -15.70
C LYS A 3 24.81 -0.07 -14.28
N ASN A 4 24.46 0.82 -13.35
CA ASN A 4 24.54 0.52 -11.92
C ASN A 4 23.67 -0.72 -11.70
N LYS A 5 24.29 -1.87 -11.47
CA LYS A 5 23.58 -3.04 -10.95
C LYS A 5 23.25 -2.67 -9.51
N ASP A 6 21.99 -2.33 -9.27
CA ASP A 6 21.49 -2.15 -7.92
C ASP A 6 21.85 -3.40 -7.13
N LYS A 7 22.67 -3.21 -6.12
CA LYS A 7 23.16 -4.29 -5.28
C LYS A 7 21.94 -4.75 -4.45
N ALA A 8 21.49 -5.99 -4.64
CA ALA A 8 20.43 -6.55 -3.82
C ALA A 8 20.80 -6.43 -2.34
N ILE A 9 19.87 -5.92 -1.53
CA ILE A 9 20.05 -5.80 -0.09
C ILE A 9 19.27 -6.95 0.54
N GLU A 10 19.96 -7.77 1.32
CA GLU A 10 19.33 -8.82 2.10
C GLU A 10 18.81 -8.24 3.42
N LEU A 11 17.50 -8.37 3.66
CA LEU A 11 16.86 -7.93 4.87
C LEU A 11 16.42 -9.13 5.71
N LYS A 12 16.67 -9.08 7.00
CA LYS A 12 16.25 -10.14 7.94
C LYS A 12 14.76 -10.12 8.22
N GLN A 13 14.19 -8.95 8.24
CA GLN A 13 12.78 -8.69 8.55
C GLN A 13 12.29 -7.51 7.72
N VAL A 14 11.04 -7.54 7.31
CA VAL A 14 10.38 -6.45 6.57
C VAL A 14 8.95 -6.27 7.06
N VAL A 15 8.53 -5.03 7.23
CA VAL A 15 7.14 -4.66 7.51
C VAL A 15 6.56 -3.99 6.27
N ILE A 16 5.49 -4.55 5.72
CA ILE A 16 4.73 -3.96 4.62
C ILE A 16 3.34 -3.60 5.13
N ARG A 17 2.88 -2.39 4.82
CA ARG A 17 1.52 -1.93 5.07
C ARG A 17 0.79 -1.70 3.75
N PHE A 18 -0.26 -2.47 3.51
CA PHE A 18 -1.21 -2.27 2.41
C PHE A 18 -2.33 -1.36 2.89
N SER A 19 -2.71 -0.37 2.09
CA SER A 19 -3.73 0.61 2.47
C SER A 19 -4.54 1.09 1.26
N GLY A 20 -5.86 1.09 1.41
CA GLY A 20 -6.82 1.50 0.38
C GLY A 20 -8.20 1.71 1.00
N ASP A 21 -9.23 1.87 0.19
CA ASP A 21 -10.60 1.89 0.68
C ASP A 21 -11.05 0.49 1.15
N SER A 22 -12.08 0.41 1.96
CA SER A 22 -12.58 -0.86 2.50
C SER A 22 -13.02 -1.87 1.42
N GLY A 23 -13.31 -1.38 0.20
CA GLY A 23 -13.66 -2.20 -0.97
C GLY A 23 -12.47 -2.65 -1.83
N ASP A 24 -11.28 -2.10 -1.61
CA ASP A 24 -10.10 -2.34 -2.47
C ASP A 24 -9.39 -3.69 -2.21
N GLY A 25 -9.98 -4.56 -1.38
CA GLY A 25 -9.43 -5.89 -1.11
C GLY A 25 -8.17 -5.92 -0.26
N MET A 26 -7.87 -4.86 0.52
CA MET A 26 -6.65 -4.77 1.34
C MET A 26 -6.49 -5.90 2.33
N GLN A 27 -7.59 -6.35 2.94
CA GLN A 27 -7.59 -7.50 3.86
C GLN A 27 -7.23 -8.79 3.13
N LEU A 28 -7.79 -9.01 1.94
CA LEU A 28 -7.49 -10.19 1.11
C LEU A 28 -6.04 -10.17 0.63
N THR A 29 -5.57 -9.04 0.11
CA THR A 29 -4.18 -8.87 -0.34
C THR A 29 -3.20 -9.17 0.78
N GLY A 30 -3.42 -8.60 1.96
CA GLY A 30 -2.57 -8.83 3.13
C GLY A 30 -2.57 -10.29 3.58
N THR A 31 -3.74 -10.94 3.59
CA THR A 31 -3.87 -12.36 3.95
C THR A 31 -3.11 -13.25 2.95
N LEU A 32 -3.31 -13.08 1.64
CA LEU A 32 -2.61 -13.85 0.60
C LEU A 32 -1.10 -13.66 0.65
N PHE A 33 -0.65 -12.42 0.92
CA PHE A 33 0.77 -12.13 1.10
C PHE A 33 1.34 -12.86 2.32
N SER A 34 0.61 -12.82 3.45
CA SER A 34 1.00 -13.48 4.70
C SER A 34 1.10 -14.99 4.53
N ASP A 35 0.11 -15.61 3.89
CA ASP A 35 0.08 -17.05 3.62
C ASP A 35 1.27 -17.45 2.73
N THR A 36 1.55 -16.65 1.70
CA THR A 36 2.70 -16.89 0.80
C THR A 36 4.02 -16.79 1.55
N ALA A 37 4.20 -15.77 2.39
CA ALA A 37 5.41 -15.60 3.20
C ALA A 37 5.61 -16.77 4.18
N ALA A 38 4.53 -17.23 4.82
CA ALA A 38 4.55 -18.39 5.71
C ALA A 38 4.90 -19.69 4.96
N LEU A 39 4.33 -19.92 3.78
CA LEU A 39 4.66 -21.08 2.93
C LEU A 39 6.13 -21.11 2.50
N LEU A 40 6.77 -19.95 2.37
CA LEU A 40 8.19 -19.82 2.08
C LEU A 40 9.07 -19.96 3.34
N GLY A 41 8.49 -20.27 4.49
CA GLY A 41 9.21 -20.54 5.74
C GLY A 41 9.54 -19.29 6.56
N SER A 42 8.97 -18.13 6.23
CA SER A 42 9.12 -16.91 7.06
C SER A 42 8.23 -16.97 8.29
N GLY A 43 8.71 -16.43 9.41
CA GLY A 43 7.84 -16.00 10.50
C GLY A 43 6.96 -14.86 10.02
N VAL A 44 5.70 -14.81 10.47
CA VAL A 44 4.73 -13.79 10.03
C VAL A 44 3.94 -13.27 11.22
N GLY A 45 3.86 -11.94 11.34
CA GLY A 45 2.95 -11.24 12.25
C GLY A 45 2.06 -10.30 11.44
N THR A 46 0.75 -10.27 11.72
CA THR A 46 -0.21 -9.48 10.97
C THR A 46 -1.02 -8.54 11.85
N PHE A 47 -1.43 -7.41 11.28
CA PHE A 47 -2.34 -6.45 11.90
C PHE A 47 -3.36 -5.95 10.87
N PRO A 48 -4.60 -6.47 10.91
CA PRO A 48 -5.70 -5.91 10.13
C PRO A 48 -6.15 -4.58 10.75
N ASP A 49 -6.32 -3.57 9.90
CA ASP A 49 -6.75 -2.23 10.28
C ASP A 49 -8.02 -1.89 9.52
N TYR A 50 -9.13 -1.75 10.25
CA TYR A 50 -10.44 -1.53 9.68
C TYR A 50 -10.77 -0.04 9.64
N PRO A 51 -11.69 0.41 8.75
CA PRO A 51 -12.09 1.80 8.67
C PRO A 51 -12.56 2.36 10.01
N ALA A 52 -12.15 3.58 10.31
CA ALA A 52 -12.55 4.28 11.54
C ALA A 52 -14.06 4.61 11.56
N GLU A 53 -14.66 4.79 10.37
CA GLU A 53 -16.07 5.09 10.22
C GLU A 53 -16.80 4.00 9.44
N ILE A 54 -17.90 3.51 10.01
CA ILE A 54 -18.81 2.60 9.31
C ILE A 54 -19.51 3.39 8.20
N ARG A 55 -19.44 2.90 6.96
CA ARG A 55 -20.05 3.54 5.77
C ARG A 55 -19.47 4.93 5.45
N ALA A 56 -18.20 5.17 5.74
CA ALA A 56 -17.53 6.35 5.25
C ALA A 56 -17.60 6.45 3.72
N PRO A 57 -17.72 7.66 3.16
CA PRO A 57 -17.68 7.83 1.70
C PRO A 57 -16.33 7.34 1.14
N GLN A 58 -16.38 6.62 0.03
CA GLN A 58 -15.20 6.11 -0.66
C GLN A 58 -14.23 7.26 -1.03
N GLY A 59 -12.94 7.04 -0.83
CA GLY A 59 -11.89 8.04 -1.08
C GLY A 59 -11.73 9.07 0.03
N THR A 60 -12.35 8.87 1.20
CA THR A 60 -12.14 9.70 2.39
C THR A 60 -11.29 9.00 3.43
N VAL A 61 -10.57 9.77 4.25
CA VAL A 61 -9.65 9.22 5.27
C VAL A 61 -10.36 8.29 6.26
N GLY A 62 -11.62 8.58 6.61
CA GLY A 62 -12.42 7.74 7.52
C GLY A 62 -12.77 6.35 6.96
N GLY A 63 -12.76 6.19 5.63
CA GLY A 63 -13.06 4.94 4.93
C GLY A 63 -11.84 4.06 4.63
N VAL A 64 -10.66 4.49 5.03
CA VAL A 64 -9.41 3.77 4.75
C VAL A 64 -9.34 2.47 5.56
N SER A 65 -9.06 1.39 4.87
CA SER A 65 -8.71 0.07 5.40
C SER A 65 -7.22 -0.20 5.20
N GLY A 66 -6.63 -0.97 6.08
CA GLY A 66 -5.24 -1.35 5.97
C GLY A 66 -4.99 -2.77 6.44
N PHE A 67 -3.86 -3.32 6.02
CA PHE A 67 -3.35 -4.59 6.50
C PHE A 67 -1.83 -4.52 6.59
N GLN A 68 -1.29 -4.76 7.77
CA GLN A 68 0.15 -4.77 7.98
C GLN A 68 0.66 -6.19 8.11
N VAL A 69 1.75 -6.49 7.43
CA VAL A 69 2.45 -7.77 7.48
C VAL A 69 3.89 -7.53 7.88
N HIS A 70 4.32 -8.15 8.95
CA HIS A 70 5.71 -8.25 9.37
C HIS A 70 6.18 -9.67 9.09
N PHE A 71 7.20 -9.85 8.30
CA PHE A 71 7.70 -11.17 7.94
C PHE A 71 9.23 -11.23 7.93
N GLY A 72 9.78 -12.42 8.15
CA GLY A 72 11.22 -12.67 8.23
C GLY A 72 11.58 -13.64 9.35
N TYR A 73 12.73 -13.42 9.99
CA TYR A 73 13.22 -14.23 11.12
C TYR A 73 12.75 -13.66 12.44
N ASP A 74 12.41 -14.55 13.41
CA ASP A 74 12.06 -14.20 14.81
C ASP A 74 10.96 -13.12 14.91
N ILE A 75 9.89 -13.31 14.15
CA ILE A 75 8.76 -12.39 14.16
C ILE A 75 7.85 -12.70 15.34
N ASN A 76 7.73 -11.73 16.26
CA ASN A 76 6.90 -11.84 17.46
C ASN A 76 5.78 -10.79 17.53
N THR A 77 5.82 -9.78 16.67
CA THR A 77 4.85 -8.67 16.61
C THR A 77 4.55 -8.28 15.17
N PRO A 78 3.41 -7.60 14.91
CA PRO A 78 3.12 -7.05 13.58
C PRO A 78 4.05 -5.92 13.13
N GLY A 79 4.95 -5.45 14.00
CA GLY A 79 5.81 -4.29 13.78
C GLY A 79 5.09 -2.96 14.02
N ASP A 80 5.83 -1.90 14.36
CA ASP A 80 5.28 -0.58 14.65
C ASP A 80 5.21 0.29 13.39
N TYR A 81 6.35 0.42 12.68
CA TYR A 81 6.47 1.23 11.48
C TYR A 81 6.78 0.36 10.26
N ALA A 82 6.14 0.67 9.14
CA ALA A 82 6.35 -0.04 7.89
C ALA A 82 7.66 0.38 7.20
N ASP A 83 8.37 -0.60 6.64
CA ASP A 83 9.47 -0.37 5.70
C ASP A 83 8.94 0.04 4.34
N VAL A 84 7.75 -0.51 3.99
CA VAL A 84 7.05 -0.24 2.73
C VAL A 84 5.58 0.05 3.02
N LEU A 85 5.09 1.18 2.52
CA LEU A 85 3.66 1.50 2.43
C LEU A 85 3.21 1.34 0.98
N VAL A 86 2.15 0.58 0.77
CA VAL A 86 1.42 0.52 -0.49
C VAL A 86 0.12 1.29 -0.29
N ALA A 87 -0.02 2.44 -0.94
CA ALA A 87 -1.20 3.29 -0.84
C ALA A 87 -1.95 3.32 -2.18
N MET A 88 -3.13 2.72 -2.21
CA MET A 88 -3.94 2.56 -3.41
C MET A 88 -4.67 3.85 -3.81
N ASN A 89 -4.76 4.84 -2.92
CA ASN A 89 -5.41 6.12 -3.22
C ASN A 89 -4.88 7.24 -2.29
N PRO A 90 -5.21 8.52 -2.57
CA PRO A 90 -4.75 9.65 -1.76
C PRO A 90 -5.17 9.60 -0.29
N ALA A 91 -6.36 9.09 0.02
CA ALA A 91 -6.83 8.98 1.40
C ALA A 91 -6.00 7.95 2.19
N ALA A 92 -5.62 6.83 1.55
CA ALA A 92 -4.75 5.81 2.10
C ALA A 92 -3.35 6.38 2.40
N LEU A 93 -2.78 7.18 1.50
CA LEU A 93 -1.52 7.88 1.74
C LEU A 93 -1.62 8.78 2.95
N LYS A 94 -2.60 9.68 2.97
CA LYS A 94 -2.80 10.65 4.06
C LYS A 94 -2.99 10.01 5.42
N ALA A 95 -3.73 8.89 5.48
CA ALA A 95 -3.96 8.17 6.72
C ALA A 95 -2.71 7.47 7.26
N ASN A 96 -1.87 6.93 6.36
CA ASN A 96 -0.86 5.93 6.71
C ASN A 96 0.60 6.36 6.51
N ALA A 97 0.90 7.45 5.80
CA ALA A 97 2.28 7.89 5.58
C ALA A 97 3.09 8.05 6.88
N LYS A 98 2.46 8.53 7.93
CA LYS A 98 3.05 8.72 9.27
C LYS A 98 3.53 7.41 9.95
N TRP A 99 3.03 6.26 9.49
CA TRP A 99 3.40 4.94 10.00
C TRP A 99 4.49 4.27 9.17
N THR A 100 5.12 5.01 8.25
CA THR A 100 6.24 4.53 7.45
C THR A 100 7.55 5.02 8.07
N LYS A 101 8.55 4.14 8.13
CA LYS A 101 9.90 4.49 8.62
C LYS A 101 10.51 5.58 7.74
N ARG A 102 11.20 6.54 8.32
CA ARG A 102 11.95 7.54 7.55
C ARG A 102 12.93 6.86 6.60
N GLY A 103 12.94 7.32 5.34
CA GLY A 103 13.73 6.69 4.27
C GLY A 103 13.12 5.39 3.73
N GLY A 104 11.97 4.97 4.26
CA GLY A 104 11.22 3.84 3.74
C GLY A 104 10.63 4.10 2.35
N THR A 105 10.05 3.07 1.75
CA THR A 105 9.44 3.14 0.42
C THR A 105 7.94 3.35 0.52
N ILE A 106 7.41 4.26 -0.30
CA ILE A 106 5.97 4.47 -0.48
C ILE A 106 5.63 4.20 -1.93
N LEU A 107 4.87 3.14 -2.18
CA LEU A 107 4.35 2.77 -3.49
C LEU A 107 2.93 3.32 -3.65
N LEU A 108 2.71 4.10 -4.70
CA LEU A 108 1.45 4.79 -4.98
C LEU A 108 0.84 4.28 -6.29
N ASP A 109 -0.47 4.00 -6.28
CA ASP A 109 -1.20 3.71 -7.53
C ASP A 109 -1.47 5.00 -8.31
N SER A 110 -0.69 5.24 -9.35
CA SER A 110 -0.80 6.45 -10.17
C SER A 110 -2.20 6.64 -10.80
N ASP A 111 -2.94 5.56 -11.02
CA ASP A 111 -4.26 5.63 -11.66
C ASP A 111 -5.32 6.23 -10.73
N ALA A 112 -5.12 6.10 -9.41
CA ALA A 112 -6.06 6.58 -8.40
C ALA A 112 -5.79 8.01 -7.92
N PHE A 113 -4.60 8.59 -8.19
CA PHE A 113 -4.22 9.92 -7.71
C PHE A 113 -4.72 11.04 -8.62
N THR A 114 -6.00 11.02 -8.95
CA THR A 114 -6.66 12.07 -9.74
C THR A 114 -6.97 13.30 -8.88
N GLU A 115 -7.11 14.47 -9.51
CA GLU A 115 -7.48 15.72 -8.81
C GLU A 115 -8.75 15.55 -7.96
N LYS A 116 -9.76 14.86 -8.48
CA LYS A 116 -11.01 14.55 -7.76
C LYS A 116 -10.76 13.75 -6.48
N ASN A 117 -9.87 12.76 -6.54
CA ASN A 117 -9.57 11.90 -5.38
C ASN A 117 -8.68 12.62 -4.38
N LEU A 118 -7.76 13.48 -4.82
CA LEU A 118 -6.97 14.36 -3.95
C LEU A 118 -7.88 15.28 -3.13
N VAL A 119 -8.84 15.95 -3.78
CA VAL A 119 -9.81 16.82 -3.11
C VAL A 119 -10.66 16.04 -2.09
N LYS A 120 -11.14 14.83 -2.44
CA LYS A 120 -11.91 13.99 -1.50
C LYS A 120 -11.10 13.59 -0.27
N ALA A 121 -9.80 13.32 -0.44
CA ALA A 121 -8.88 13.01 0.65
C ALA A 121 -8.47 14.25 1.47
N GLY A 122 -8.90 15.44 1.03
CA GLY A 122 -8.64 16.71 1.71
C GLY A 122 -7.24 17.28 1.43
N TYR A 123 -6.65 16.96 0.28
CA TYR A 123 -5.47 17.66 -0.23
C TYR A 123 -5.85 19.00 -0.85
N LYS A 124 -4.98 19.98 -0.68
CA LYS A 124 -5.17 21.35 -1.19
C LYS A 124 -4.41 21.58 -2.48
N THR A 125 -3.40 20.76 -2.73
CA THR A 125 -2.54 20.84 -3.91
C THR A 125 -2.64 19.57 -4.75
N SER A 126 -2.13 19.62 -5.98
CA SER A 126 -2.00 18.43 -6.85
C SER A 126 -0.77 17.58 -6.53
N ASP A 127 0.07 18.00 -5.59
CA ASP A 127 1.27 17.29 -5.15
C ASP A 127 1.13 16.84 -3.69
N PRO A 128 0.56 15.65 -3.46
CA PRO A 128 0.38 15.12 -2.12
C PRO A 128 1.71 14.76 -1.43
N VAL A 129 2.76 14.49 -2.19
CA VAL A 129 4.08 14.15 -1.65
C VAL A 129 4.69 15.36 -0.95
N SER A 130 4.69 16.51 -1.62
CA SER A 130 5.18 17.77 -1.04
C SER A 130 4.26 18.27 0.07
N GLU A 131 2.93 18.15 -0.08
CA GLU A 131 1.97 18.61 0.92
C GLU A 131 2.12 17.87 2.26
N ASP A 132 2.37 16.56 2.22
CA ASP A 132 2.57 15.74 3.41
C ASP A 132 4.05 15.69 3.88
N GLY A 133 4.97 16.42 3.21
CA GLY A 133 6.38 16.49 3.59
C GLY A 133 7.12 15.16 3.44
N LEU A 134 6.85 14.43 2.36
CA LEU A 134 7.38 13.08 2.13
C LEU A 134 8.68 13.04 1.33
N ASP A 135 9.39 14.16 1.17
CA ASP A 135 10.64 14.27 0.40
C ASP A 135 11.76 13.33 0.88
N GLY A 136 11.69 12.89 2.14
CA GLY A 136 12.65 11.97 2.73
C GLY A 136 12.37 10.48 2.49
N PHE A 137 11.33 10.15 1.72
CA PHE A 137 10.92 8.78 1.41
C PHE A 137 11.29 8.42 -0.03
N ASN A 138 11.43 7.10 -0.28
CA ASN A 138 11.57 6.59 -1.64
C ASN A 138 10.17 6.44 -2.26
N ILE A 139 9.74 7.40 -3.07
CA ILE A 139 8.41 7.40 -3.68
C ILE A 139 8.45 6.67 -5.02
N ILE A 140 7.59 5.66 -5.17
CA ILE A 140 7.42 4.89 -6.40
C ILE A 140 5.99 5.05 -6.88
N TRP A 141 5.81 5.54 -8.11
CA TRP A 141 4.53 5.61 -8.80
C TRP A 141 4.40 4.42 -9.75
N ALA A 142 3.31 3.67 -9.63
CA ALA A 142 3.00 2.54 -10.50
C ALA A 142 1.51 2.57 -10.88
N PRO A 143 1.16 2.29 -12.15
CA PRO A 143 -0.24 2.21 -12.57
C PRO A 143 -0.83 0.84 -12.18
N ILE A 144 -1.03 0.61 -10.88
CA ILE A 144 -1.39 -0.70 -10.32
C ILE A 144 -2.74 -1.17 -10.86
N THR A 145 -3.73 -0.27 -10.91
CA THR A 145 -5.06 -0.58 -11.43
C THR A 145 -4.99 -0.98 -12.91
N ALA A 146 -4.28 -0.22 -13.75
CA ALA A 146 -4.12 -0.54 -15.17
C ALA A 146 -3.34 -1.86 -15.37
N MET A 147 -2.28 -2.10 -14.60
CA MET A 147 -1.51 -3.35 -14.65
C MET A 147 -2.38 -4.56 -14.28
N THR A 148 -3.22 -4.42 -13.26
CA THR A 148 -4.16 -5.48 -12.84
C THR A 148 -5.18 -5.77 -13.94
N GLN A 149 -5.78 -4.73 -14.53
CA GLN A 149 -6.72 -4.89 -15.64
C GLN A 149 -6.07 -5.56 -16.86
N GLU A 150 -4.83 -5.20 -17.18
CA GLU A 150 -4.10 -5.82 -18.26
C GLU A 150 -3.84 -7.31 -18.03
N ALA A 151 -3.37 -7.66 -16.83
CA ALA A 151 -3.12 -9.06 -16.46
C ALA A 151 -4.39 -9.93 -16.49
N LEU A 152 -5.56 -9.34 -16.28
CA LEU A 152 -6.84 -10.05 -16.26
C LEU A 152 -7.51 -10.17 -17.64
N LYS A 153 -7.09 -9.41 -18.63
CA LYS A 153 -7.64 -9.52 -20.00
C LYS A 153 -7.56 -10.95 -20.57
N GLU A 154 -6.47 -11.65 -20.27
CA GLU A 154 -6.25 -13.02 -20.74
C GLU A 154 -7.13 -14.05 -20.02
N THR A 155 -7.68 -13.71 -18.86
CA THR A 155 -8.51 -14.64 -18.07
C THR A 155 -9.98 -14.66 -18.48
N GLY A 156 -10.42 -13.71 -19.33
CA GLY A 156 -11.81 -13.56 -19.75
C GLY A 156 -12.75 -13.04 -18.65
N LEU A 157 -12.21 -12.58 -17.53
CA LEU A 157 -12.99 -11.95 -16.45
C LEU A 157 -13.40 -10.53 -16.85
N ASP A 158 -14.67 -10.18 -16.60
CA ASP A 158 -15.19 -8.83 -16.82
C ASP A 158 -14.58 -7.86 -15.78
N ASN A 159 -14.24 -6.65 -16.25
CA ASN A 159 -13.73 -5.56 -15.40
C ASN A 159 -14.63 -5.21 -14.20
N LYS A 160 -15.94 -5.54 -14.28
CA LYS A 160 -16.88 -5.38 -13.16
C LYS A 160 -16.75 -6.45 -12.08
N THR A 161 -16.09 -7.54 -12.37
CA THR A 161 -15.87 -8.66 -11.41
C THR A 161 -14.59 -8.46 -10.61
N VAL A 162 -13.76 -7.49 -11.01
CA VAL A 162 -12.40 -7.27 -10.51
C VAL A 162 -12.26 -5.98 -9.68
N LEU A 163 -13.31 -5.15 -9.65
CA LEU A 163 -13.35 -3.87 -8.91
C LEU A 163 -14.35 -3.95 -7.77
#